data_e22c6843d92b56b6e5f9be07cf9b96f1
#
_entry.id   e22c6843d92b56b6e5f9be07cf9b96f1
#
_cell.length_a   1.000
_cell.length_b   1.000
_cell.length_c   1.000
_cell.angle_alpha   90.00
_cell.angle_beta   90.00
_cell.angle_gamma   90.00
#
_symmetry.space_group_name_H-M   'P 1'
#
loop_
_entity.id
_entity.type
_entity.pdbx_description
1 polymer ?
#
loop_
_entity_poly.entity_id
_entity_poly.type
_entity_poly.pdbx_seq_one_letter_code
_entity_poly.pdbx_strand_id
1 'polypeptide(L)'
;MKGGASGGTLASMIEAVKAAKNDVRLRKEMGNPYILCPEKKDLSHRQVSVRGPVFDQDFQSWSGPFIMEAINARVVLRSHMLSGMPYGNNFLYREQMITGKGFKGRLSALTLSTMLGLFAVGVFMTPTRKILQRFLPKPGEGPSPEAQAAGYFDISLLGKTASGEKLDVQVTGDRDPGYGCTAKMLAQSGLSLAFDFDEADREGGFWTPATLMGDKLINRLIDHAGMTFDLK
;
A
#
# COMPACT_ATOMS: atom_id res chain seq x y z
N MET A 1 5.08 5.33 -11.31
CA MET A 1 3.62 5.28 -11.10
C MET A 1 2.97 6.50 -11.73
N LYS A 2 1.92 6.30 -12.52
CA LYS A 2 1.08 7.35 -13.10
C LYS A 2 -0.38 6.98 -12.83
N GLY A 3 -1.09 7.81 -12.06
CA GLY A 3 -2.49 7.57 -11.68
C GLY A 3 -3.04 8.77 -10.91
N GLY A 4 -4.34 8.79 -10.69
CA GLY A 4 -5.05 9.82 -9.95
C GLY A 4 -5.52 9.36 -8.57
N ALA A 5 -5.71 10.31 -7.67
CA ALA A 5 -6.30 10.04 -6.38
C ALA A 5 -7.82 9.85 -6.52
N SER A 6 -8.35 8.83 -5.85
CA SER A 6 -9.79 8.57 -5.77
C SER A 6 -10.45 9.49 -4.75
N GLY A 7 -11.56 10.13 -5.11
CA GLY A 7 -12.35 10.92 -4.17
C GLY A 7 -12.85 10.09 -2.99
N GLY A 8 -13.19 8.81 -3.21
CA GLY A 8 -13.57 7.87 -2.15
C GLY A 8 -12.45 7.61 -1.15
N THR A 9 -11.22 7.39 -1.62
CA THR A 9 -10.04 7.19 -0.75
C THR A 9 -9.79 8.43 0.11
N LEU A 10 -9.80 9.63 -0.49
CA LEU A 10 -9.59 10.87 0.24
C LEU A 10 -10.70 11.13 1.26
N ALA A 11 -11.95 10.89 0.90
CA ALA A 11 -13.07 11.01 1.84
C ALA A 11 -12.94 10.05 3.02
N SER A 12 -12.60 8.78 2.77
CA SER A 12 -12.39 7.77 3.82
C SER A 12 -11.23 8.15 4.75
N MET A 13 -10.13 8.68 4.21
CA MET A 13 -9.02 9.17 5.03
C MET A 13 -9.43 10.35 5.92
N ILE A 14 -10.21 11.29 5.40
CA ILE A 14 -10.72 12.43 6.16
C ILE A 14 -11.64 11.96 7.29
N GLU A 15 -12.55 11.03 7.03
CA GLU A 15 -13.45 10.49 8.06
C GLU A 15 -12.67 9.71 9.13
N ALA A 16 -11.68 8.92 8.74
CA ALA A 16 -10.81 8.22 9.68
C ALA A 16 -10.06 9.20 10.61
N VAL A 17 -9.53 10.31 10.06
CA VAL A 17 -8.88 11.36 10.87
C VAL A 17 -9.87 12.04 11.82
N LYS A 18 -11.11 12.31 11.37
CA LYS A 18 -12.16 12.88 12.24
C LYS A 18 -12.49 11.95 13.39
N ALA A 19 -12.70 10.67 13.12
CA ALA A 19 -12.98 9.66 14.13
C ALA A 19 -11.84 9.57 15.15
N ALA A 20 -10.60 9.46 14.68
CA ALA A 20 -9.41 9.39 15.54
C ALA A 20 -9.15 10.66 16.37
N LYS A 21 -9.61 11.83 15.89
CA LYS A 21 -9.48 13.09 16.66
C LYS A 21 -10.32 13.07 17.92
N ASN A 22 -11.48 12.47 17.86
CA ASN A 22 -12.47 12.48 18.96
C ASN A 22 -12.35 11.23 19.86
N ASP A 23 -11.61 10.21 19.43
CA ASP A 23 -11.43 8.96 20.18
C ASP A 23 -9.94 8.63 20.31
N VAL A 24 -9.45 8.74 21.55
CA VAL A 24 -8.04 8.44 21.90
C VAL A 24 -7.71 6.95 21.70
N ARG A 25 -8.67 6.06 21.99
CA ARG A 25 -8.50 4.61 21.82
C ARG A 25 -8.36 4.27 20.35
N LEU A 26 -9.29 4.76 19.52
CA LEU A 26 -9.23 4.57 18.07
C LEU A 26 -7.91 5.11 17.47
N ARG A 27 -7.47 6.30 17.92
CA ARG A 27 -6.21 6.87 17.48
C ARG A 27 -5.00 5.99 17.81
N LYS A 28 -4.98 5.38 19.01
CA LYS A 28 -3.94 4.44 19.42
C LYS A 28 -3.99 3.16 18.59
N GLU A 29 -5.17 2.64 18.35
CA GLU A 29 -5.41 1.45 17.51
C GLU A 29 -4.99 1.72 16.05
N MET A 30 -5.35 2.86 15.49
CA MET A 30 -4.91 3.29 14.16
C MET A 30 -3.40 3.49 14.03
N GLY A 31 -2.70 3.74 15.11
CA GLY A 31 -1.23 3.80 15.16
C GLY A 31 -0.55 2.42 15.23
N ASN A 32 -1.31 1.34 15.44
CA ASN A 32 -0.76 0.01 15.58
C ASN A 32 -0.68 -0.70 14.19
N PRO A 33 0.52 -1.02 13.69
CA PRO A 33 0.67 -1.72 12.41
C PRO A 33 0.16 -3.17 12.46
N TYR A 34 0.07 -3.76 13.66
CA TYR A 34 -0.37 -5.14 13.87
C TYR A 34 -1.85 -5.28 14.23
N ILE A 35 -2.66 -4.22 14.02
CA ILE A 35 -4.07 -4.23 14.45
C ILE A 35 -4.91 -5.31 13.76
N LEU A 36 -4.54 -5.69 12.54
CA LEU A 36 -5.22 -6.74 11.78
C LEU A 36 -4.69 -8.15 12.09
N CYS A 37 -3.67 -8.27 12.93
CA CYS A 37 -3.10 -9.57 13.27
C CYS A 37 -3.93 -10.24 14.37
N PRO A 38 -4.39 -11.49 14.18
CA PRO A 38 -5.25 -12.19 15.14
C PRO A 38 -4.55 -12.50 16.45
N GLU A 39 -3.27 -12.85 16.41
CA GLU A 39 -2.45 -13.12 17.59
C GLU A 39 -1.33 -12.08 17.71
N LYS A 40 -1.19 -11.49 18.90
CA LYS A 40 -0.25 -10.39 19.13
C LYS A 40 1.01 -10.81 19.90
N LYS A 41 1.11 -12.07 20.31
CA LYS A 41 2.08 -12.49 21.33
C LYS A 41 3.55 -12.34 20.94
N ASP A 42 3.88 -12.48 19.66
CA ASP A 42 5.28 -12.52 19.20
C ASP A 42 5.65 -11.37 18.23
N LEU A 43 4.72 -10.44 17.97
CA LEU A 43 4.90 -9.31 17.04
C LEU A 43 5.17 -8.02 17.80
N SER A 44 6.26 -7.96 18.53
CA SER A 44 6.65 -6.76 19.28
C SER A 44 7.64 -5.87 18.53
N HIS A 45 8.10 -6.29 17.35
CA HIS A 45 9.12 -5.56 16.61
C HIS A 45 8.56 -4.23 16.08
N ARG A 46 9.26 -3.14 16.41
CA ARG A 46 8.82 -1.80 16.00
C ARG A 46 8.99 -1.62 14.50
N GLN A 47 7.88 -1.51 13.77
CA GLN A 47 7.89 -1.14 12.36
C GLN A 47 8.37 0.32 12.18
N VAL A 48 9.19 0.55 11.16
CA VAL A 48 9.79 1.85 10.88
C VAL A 48 9.30 2.37 9.54
N SER A 49 8.60 3.50 9.56
CA SER A 49 8.09 4.18 8.36
C SER A 49 9.00 5.32 7.93
N VAL A 50 9.08 5.56 6.64
CA VAL A 50 9.77 6.72 6.06
C VAL A 50 8.88 7.95 6.23
N ARG A 51 9.36 8.95 6.99
CA ARG A 51 8.60 10.18 7.29
C ARG A 51 9.11 11.42 6.57
N GLY A 52 10.26 11.35 5.97
CA GLY A 52 10.92 12.46 5.30
C GLY A 52 11.80 12.00 4.15
N PRO A 53 12.56 12.91 3.51
CA PRO A 53 13.48 12.54 2.45
C PRO A 53 14.60 11.65 3.01
N VAL A 54 14.81 10.51 2.37
CA VAL A 54 15.86 9.52 2.71
C VAL A 54 16.60 9.14 1.44
N PHE A 55 17.93 8.97 1.53
CA PHE A 55 18.69 8.33 0.47
C PHE A 55 18.73 6.83 0.72
N ASP A 56 18.14 6.07 -0.19
CA ASP A 56 18.14 4.63 -0.12
C ASP A 56 19.41 4.05 -0.77
N GLN A 57 20.21 3.36 0.04
CA GLN A 57 21.48 2.80 -0.37
C GLN A 57 21.33 1.63 -1.34
N ASP A 58 20.22 0.89 -1.25
CA ASP A 58 20.00 -0.27 -2.12
C ASP A 58 19.54 0.14 -3.50
N PHE A 59 18.60 1.06 -3.57
CA PHE A 59 18.13 1.63 -4.82
C PHE A 59 19.00 2.77 -5.36
N GLN A 60 20.05 3.19 -4.62
CA GLN A 60 20.93 4.31 -4.97
C GLN A 60 20.16 5.56 -5.41
N SER A 61 19.07 5.85 -4.72
CA SER A 61 18.09 6.91 -5.07
C SER A 61 17.52 7.60 -3.83
N TRP A 62 17.12 8.83 -4.01
CA TRP A 62 16.32 9.53 -3.01
C TRP A 62 14.90 9.01 -3.02
N SER A 63 14.29 8.97 -1.86
CA SER A 63 12.92 8.55 -1.65
C SER A 63 12.23 9.39 -0.58
N GLY A 64 10.91 9.41 -0.62
CA GLY A 64 10.06 10.04 0.36
C GLY A 64 8.96 9.10 0.84
N PRO A 65 8.11 9.54 1.78
CA PRO A 65 7.04 8.72 2.33
C PRO A 65 6.02 8.32 1.26
N PHE A 66 5.46 7.12 1.41
CA PHE A 66 4.35 6.66 0.60
C PHE A 66 3.05 6.67 1.40
N ILE A 67 2.04 7.36 0.90
CA ILE A 67 0.81 7.63 1.65
C ILE A 67 0.04 6.37 2.04
N MET A 68 0.13 5.30 1.23
CA MET A 68 -0.59 4.04 1.47
C MET A 68 0.16 3.07 2.37
N GLU A 69 1.43 3.33 2.70
CA GLU A 69 2.26 2.45 3.54
C GLU A 69 1.53 1.99 4.82
N ALA A 70 0.91 2.92 5.52
CA ALA A 70 0.24 2.64 6.79
C ALA A 70 -0.93 1.63 6.64
N ILE A 71 -1.56 1.57 5.48
CA ILE A 71 -2.65 0.62 5.17
C ILE A 71 -2.05 -0.69 4.69
N ASN A 72 -1.13 -0.62 3.73
CA ASN A 72 -0.52 -1.78 3.10
C ASN A 72 0.28 -2.62 4.09
N ALA A 73 1.06 -1.98 4.97
CA ALA A 73 1.83 -2.65 6.00
C ALA A 73 0.97 -3.56 6.90
N ARG A 74 -0.24 -3.14 7.24
CA ARG A 74 -1.16 -3.96 8.05
C ARG A 74 -1.58 -5.22 7.35
N VAL A 75 -1.86 -5.13 6.05
CA VAL A 75 -2.25 -6.29 5.23
C VAL A 75 -1.07 -7.24 5.05
N VAL A 76 0.13 -6.70 4.80
CA VAL A 76 1.35 -7.51 4.66
C VAL A 76 1.71 -8.21 5.98
N LEU A 77 1.67 -7.50 7.10
CA LEU A 77 1.94 -8.09 8.42
C LEU A 77 0.90 -9.14 8.82
N ARG A 78 -0.38 -8.93 8.45
CA ARG A 78 -1.41 -9.95 8.61
C ARG A 78 -1.13 -11.18 7.74
N SER A 79 -0.75 -10.98 6.47
CA SER A 79 -0.38 -12.09 5.57
C SER A 79 0.80 -12.88 6.11
N HIS A 80 1.83 -12.18 6.57
CA HIS A 80 3.00 -12.81 7.21
C HIS A 80 2.61 -13.70 8.40
N MET A 81 1.74 -13.19 9.28
CA MET A 81 1.26 -13.96 10.41
C MET A 81 0.41 -15.16 10.00
N LEU A 82 -0.57 -14.98 9.12
CA LEU A 82 -1.47 -16.04 8.67
C LEU A 82 -0.72 -17.17 7.94
N SER A 83 0.43 -16.86 7.33
CA SER A 83 1.31 -17.84 6.68
C SER A 83 2.30 -18.50 7.64
N GLY A 84 2.14 -18.35 8.95
CA GLY A 84 3.06 -18.95 9.95
C GLY A 84 4.39 -18.23 10.10
N MET A 85 4.45 -16.94 9.79
CA MET A 85 5.63 -16.08 9.92
C MET A 85 6.86 -16.54 9.12
N PRO A 86 6.76 -16.78 7.80
CA PRO A 86 7.85 -17.34 6.99
C PRO A 86 9.12 -16.45 6.97
N TYR A 87 9.01 -15.17 7.29
CA TYR A 87 10.14 -14.23 7.35
C TYR A 87 10.66 -14.01 8.77
N GLY A 88 10.20 -14.80 9.75
CA GLY A 88 10.62 -14.73 11.15
C GLY A 88 9.99 -13.58 11.95
N ASN A 89 10.24 -13.59 13.26
CA ASN A 89 9.62 -12.68 14.22
C ASN A 89 10.14 -11.22 14.09
N ASN A 90 11.29 -11.06 13.46
CA ASN A 90 11.94 -9.75 13.27
C ASN A 90 11.64 -9.12 11.91
N PHE A 91 10.62 -9.61 11.21
CA PHE A 91 10.24 -9.09 9.91
C PHE A 91 9.91 -7.60 9.96
N LEU A 92 10.59 -6.83 9.11
CA LEU A 92 10.37 -5.40 8.91
C LEU A 92 9.84 -5.15 7.52
N TYR A 93 8.76 -4.39 7.45
CA TYR A 93 8.18 -3.97 6.18
C TYR A 93 8.09 -2.45 6.11
N ARG A 94 8.46 -1.88 4.98
CA ARG A 94 8.29 -0.45 4.70
C ARG A 94 8.06 -0.20 3.22
N GLU A 95 7.37 0.88 2.92
CA GLU A 95 7.18 1.38 1.57
C GLU A 95 7.69 2.82 1.45
N GLN A 96 8.15 3.16 0.27
CA GLN A 96 8.65 4.50 -0.03
C GLN A 96 8.47 4.83 -1.51
N MET A 97 8.35 6.11 -1.82
CA MET A 97 8.27 6.61 -3.18
C MET A 97 9.68 6.99 -3.64
N ILE A 98 10.22 6.30 -4.64
CA ILE A 98 11.49 6.66 -5.26
C ILE A 98 11.30 7.97 -6.04
N THR A 99 12.15 8.97 -5.78
CA THR A 99 12.06 10.31 -6.38
C THR A 99 13.22 10.61 -7.33
N GLY A 100 14.23 9.71 -7.40
CA GLY A 100 15.34 9.79 -8.32
C GLY A 100 16.68 10.05 -7.66
N LYS A 101 17.72 10.29 -8.50
CA LYS A 101 19.11 10.44 -8.07
C LYS A 101 19.53 11.91 -7.92
N GLY A 102 20.63 12.14 -7.19
CA GLY A 102 21.28 13.43 -7.06
C GLY A 102 20.41 14.52 -6.42
N PHE A 103 20.76 15.77 -6.69
CA PHE A 103 20.08 16.93 -6.09
C PHE A 103 18.61 17.05 -6.49
N LYS A 104 18.25 16.75 -7.74
CA LYS A 104 16.86 16.75 -8.20
C LYS A 104 16.01 15.73 -7.46
N GLY A 105 16.54 14.52 -7.27
CA GLY A 105 15.87 13.47 -6.50
C GLY A 105 15.64 13.89 -5.04
N ARG A 106 16.66 14.51 -4.41
CA ARG A 106 16.55 15.04 -3.05
C ARG A 106 15.49 16.13 -2.92
N LEU A 107 15.47 17.08 -3.87
CA LEU A 107 14.48 18.16 -3.88
C LEU A 107 13.06 17.59 -4.06
N SER A 108 12.88 16.64 -4.97
CA SER A 108 11.58 15.96 -5.18
C SER A 108 11.13 15.20 -3.93
N ALA A 109 12.04 14.50 -3.24
CA ALA A 109 11.72 13.83 -1.97
C ALA A 109 11.29 14.81 -0.88
N LEU A 110 12.00 15.96 -0.78
CA LEU A 110 11.65 17.02 0.17
C LEU A 110 10.28 17.61 -0.14
N THR A 111 10.02 17.94 -1.41
CA THR A 111 8.72 18.47 -1.85
C THR A 111 7.59 17.51 -1.53
N LEU A 112 7.75 16.22 -1.88
CA LEU A 112 6.77 15.18 -1.58
C LEU A 112 6.50 15.08 -0.09
N SER A 113 7.55 15.01 0.73
CA SER A 113 7.43 14.90 2.20
C SER A 113 6.73 16.12 2.80
N THR A 114 7.07 17.31 2.33
CA THR A 114 6.46 18.57 2.79
C THR A 114 4.99 18.64 2.40
N MET A 115 4.65 18.29 1.15
CA MET A 115 3.26 18.27 0.68
C MET A 115 2.40 17.29 1.48
N LEU A 116 2.89 16.08 1.73
CA LEU A 116 2.17 15.09 2.52
C LEU A 116 2.03 15.52 3.99
N GLY A 117 3.05 16.14 4.55
CA GLY A 117 3.00 16.71 5.91
C GLY A 117 1.98 17.84 6.03
N LEU A 118 1.98 18.79 5.09
CA LEU A 118 1.00 19.89 5.04
C LEU A 118 -0.42 19.36 4.81
N PHE A 119 -0.59 18.35 3.96
CA PHE A 119 -1.87 17.70 3.75
C PHE A 119 -2.39 17.04 5.04
N ALA A 120 -1.54 16.29 5.76
CA ALA A 120 -1.91 15.66 7.03
C ALA A 120 -2.34 16.70 8.07
N VAL A 121 -1.57 17.78 8.25
CA VAL A 121 -1.92 18.90 9.13
C VAL A 121 -3.22 19.58 8.69
N GLY A 122 -3.38 19.82 7.38
CA GLY A 122 -4.56 20.45 6.81
C GLY A 122 -5.83 19.63 7.04
N VAL A 123 -5.75 18.30 6.95
CA VAL A 123 -6.89 17.40 7.24
C VAL A 123 -7.19 17.35 8.74
N PHE A 124 -6.17 17.42 9.58
CA PHE A 124 -6.36 17.40 11.04
C PHE A 124 -7.04 18.66 11.59
N MET A 125 -6.76 19.83 11.03
CA MET A 125 -7.32 21.11 11.45
C MET A 125 -8.69 21.36 10.77
N THR A 126 -9.71 21.65 11.55
CA THR A 126 -11.10 21.80 11.05
C THR A 126 -11.26 22.90 9.99
N PRO A 127 -10.70 24.13 10.15
CA PRO A 127 -10.89 25.17 9.13
C PRO A 127 -10.20 24.84 7.80
N THR A 128 -8.96 24.36 7.85
CA THR A 128 -8.19 24.01 6.64
C THR A 128 -8.77 22.80 5.92
N ARG A 129 -9.31 21.83 6.67
CA ARG A 129 -10.01 20.68 6.10
C ARG A 129 -11.23 21.08 5.28
N LYS A 130 -12.05 22.04 5.75
CA LYS A 130 -13.20 22.56 5.00
C LYS A 130 -12.78 23.23 3.67
N ILE A 131 -11.63 23.89 3.67
CA ILE A 131 -11.06 24.50 2.47
C ILE A 131 -10.55 23.40 1.52
N LEU A 132 -9.76 22.46 2.03
CA LEU A 132 -9.23 21.31 1.25
C LEU A 132 -10.35 20.51 0.57
N GLN A 133 -11.45 20.24 1.27
CA GLN A 133 -12.59 19.50 0.72
C GLN A 133 -13.23 20.17 -0.52
N ARG A 134 -13.01 21.47 -0.75
CA ARG A 134 -13.50 22.16 -1.96
C ARG A 134 -12.65 21.88 -3.20
N PHE A 135 -11.37 21.51 -3.00
CA PHE A 135 -10.40 21.26 -4.07
C PHE A 135 -10.14 19.78 -4.31
N LEU A 136 -10.54 18.92 -3.37
CA LEU A 136 -10.38 17.49 -3.50
C LEU A 136 -11.52 16.88 -4.33
N PRO A 137 -11.24 15.80 -5.11
CA PRO A 137 -12.26 15.06 -5.81
C PRO A 137 -13.34 14.57 -4.84
N LYS A 138 -14.60 14.66 -5.24
CA LYS A 138 -15.71 14.17 -4.44
C LYS A 138 -15.80 12.64 -4.49
N PRO A 139 -16.47 11.99 -3.52
CA PRO A 139 -16.80 10.58 -3.61
C PRO A 139 -17.47 10.25 -4.95
N GLY A 140 -16.97 9.25 -5.65
CA GLY A 140 -17.39 8.89 -7.00
C GLY A 140 -16.60 9.57 -8.13
N GLU A 141 -15.85 10.63 -7.84
CA GLU A 141 -14.95 11.25 -8.81
C GLU A 141 -13.56 10.59 -8.77
N GLY A 142 -12.93 10.50 -9.94
CA GLY A 142 -11.61 9.93 -10.11
C GLY A 142 -11.01 10.30 -11.47
N PRO A 143 -9.89 9.69 -11.86
CA PRO A 143 -9.30 9.91 -13.17
C PRO A 143 -10.26 9.49 -14.28
N SER A 144 -10.22 10.21 -15.42
CA SER A 144 -11.02 9.85 -16.59
C SER A 144 -10.64 8.47 -17.13
N PRO A 145 -11.52 7.80 -17.92
CA PRO A 145 -11.20 6.51 -18.53
C PRO A 145 -9.90 6.53 -19.34
N GLU A 146 -9.61 7.62 -20.05
CA GLU A 146 -8.37 7.80 -20.81
C GLU A 146 -7.16 7.92 -19.89
N ALA A 147 -7.29 8.67 -18.79
CA ALA A 147 -6.24 8.80 -17.78
C ALA A 147 -5.97 7.46 -17.07
N GLN A 148 -7.01 6.66 -16.80
CA GLN A 148 -6.90 5.31 -16.26
C GLN A 148 -6.15 4.39 -17.23
N ALA A 149 -6.50 4.43 -18.51
CA ALA A 149 -5.86 3.62 -19.55
C ALA A 149 -4.40 4.02 -19.80
N ALA A 150 -4.07 5.30 -19.66
CA ALA A 150 -2.70 5.82 -19.80
C ALA A 150 -1.89 5.74 -18.51
N GLY A 151 -2.48 5.22 -17.43
CA GLY A 151 -1.84 5.02 -16.14
C GLY A 151 -0.94 3.77 -16.13
N TYR A 152 -0.11 3.67 -15.13
CA TYR A 152 0.72 2.48 -14.85
C TYR A 152 1.28 2.56 -13.44
N PHE A 153 1.72 1.43 -12.93
CA PHE A 153 2.58 1.39 -11.75
C PHE A 153 3.75 0.44 -11.96
N ASP A 154 4.80 0.69 -11.21
CA ASP A 154 6.02 -0.09 -11.18
C ASP A 154 6.50 -0.08 -9.74
N ILE A 155 6.55 -1.27 -9.11
CA ILE A 155 6.93 -1.48 -7.73
C ILE A 155 8.14 -2.40 -7.72
N SER A 156 9.25 -1.90 -7.17
CA SER A 156 10.43 -2.72 -6.88
C SER A 156 10.39 -3.15 -5.42
N LEU A 157 10.43 -4.45 -5.17
CA LEU A 157 10.48 -5.03 -3.84
C LEU A 157 11.88 -5.61 -3.61
N LEU A 158 12.46 -5.25 -2.49
CA LEU A 158 13.75 -5.79 -2.06
C LEU A 158 13.59 -6.51 -0.73
N GLY A 159 13.71 -7.82 -0.77
CA GLY A 159 13.86 -8.67 0.41
C GLY A 159 15.32 -8.76 0.84
N LYS A 160 15.59 -8.68 2.14
CA LYS A 160 16.93 -8.86 2.72
C LYS A 160 16.86 -9.79 3.91
N THR A 161 17.76 -10.75 3.95
CA THR A 161 17.95 -11.62 5.13
C THR A 161 18.97 -11.00 6.09
N ALA A 162 19.00 -11.49 7.31
CA ALA A 162 20.00 -11.11 8.32
C ALA A 162 21.43 -11.55 7.90
N SER A 163 21.54 -12.57 7.05
CA SER A 163 22.81 -13.05 6.45
C SER A 163 23.30 -12.15 5.30
N GLY A 164 22.48 -11.20 4.85
CA GLY A 164 22.82 -10.27 3.77
C GLY A 164 22.41 -10.73 2.37
N GLU A 165 21.72 -11.85 2.25
CA GLU A 165 21.13 -12.29 0.98
C GLU A 165 20.03 -11.33 0.55
N LYS A 166 19.91 -11.12 -0.75
CA LYS A 166 18.93 -10.21 -1.33
C LYS A 166 18.08 -10.93 -2.37
N LEU A 167 16.80 -10.59 -2.38
CA LEU A 167 15.85 -10.98 -3.40
C LEU A 167 15.21 -9.72 -3.98
N ASP A 168 15.32 -9.55 -5.28
CA ASP A 168 14.76 -8.41 -5.99
C ASP A 168 13.58 -8.86 -6.85
N VAL A 169 12.43 -8.21 -6.66
CA VAL A 169 11.19 -8.51 -7.39
C VAL A 169 10.64 -7.23 -7.95
N GLN A 170 10.22 -7.26 -9.22
CA GLN A 170 9.50 -6.16 -9.84
C GLN A 170 8.06 -6.57 -10.12
N VAL A 171 7.12 -5.72 -9.72
CA VAL A 171 5.70 -5.89 -10.01
C VAL A 171 5.20 -4.66 -10.77
N THR A 172 4.62 -4.89 -11.95
CA THR A 172 4.09 -3.80 -12.78
C THR A 172 2.61 -4.00 -13.08
N GLY A 173 1.95 -2.91 -13.47
CA GLY A 173 0.58 -2.94 -13.97
C GLY A 173 0.37 -1.91 -15.07
N ASP A 174 -0.43 -2.28 -16.06
CA ASP A 174 -0.66 -1.60 -17.34
C ASP A 174 -1.68 -0.47 -17.29
N ARG A 175 -2.25 -0.20 -16.10
CA ARG A 175 -3.26 0.85 -15.88
C ARG A 175 -3.01 1.60 -14.58
N ASP A 176 -3.76 2.66 -14.36
CA ASP A 176 -3.65 3.42 -13.13
C ASP A 176 -3.93 2.53 -11.89
N PRO A 177 -3.16 2.70 -10.81
CA PRO A 177 -3.31 1.85 -9.62
C PRO A 177 -4.57 2.17 -8.80
N GLY A 178 -5.20 3.33 -9.01
CA GLY A 178 -6.36 3.77 -8.22
C GLY A 178 -7.67 3.07 -8.62
N TYR A 179 -7.95 2.98 -9.91
CA TYR A 179 -9.17 2.40 -10.44
C TYR A 179 -8.89 1.33 -11.50
N GLY A 180 -8.12 1.65 -12.52
CA GLY A 180 -7.97 0.80 -13.70
C GLY A 180 -7.42 -0.58 -13.37
N CYS A 181 -6.28 -0.64 -12.70
CA CYS A 181 -5.67 -1.91 -12.30
C CYS A 181 -6.38 -2.53 -11.09
N THR A 182 -6.81 -1.72 -10.11
CA THR A 182 -7.52 -2.22 -8.92
C THR A 182 -8.83 -2.91 -9.28
N ALA A 183 -9.59 -2.40 -10.27
CA ALA A 183 -10.81 -3.06 -10.73
C ALA A 183 -10.52 -4.45 -11.33
N LYS A 184 -9.45 -4.57 -12.14
CA LYS A 184 -9.00 -5.86 -12.68
C LYS A 184 -8.57 -6.82 -11.57
N MET A 185 -7.75 -6.36 -10.62
CA MET A 185 -7.30 -7.17 -9.48
C MET A 185 -8.49 -7.68 -8.65
N LEU A 186 -9.46 -6.82 -8.35
CA LEU A 186 -10.65 -7.19 -7.58
C LEU A 186 -11.50 -8.22 -8.34
N ALA A 187 -11.72 -8.02 -9.65
CA ALA A 187 -12.45 -8.96 -10.47
C ALA A 187 -11.77 -10.32 -10.52
N GLN A 188 -10.45 -10.37 -10.75
CA GLN A 188 -9.69 -11.62 -10.79
C GLN A 188 -9.63 -12.31 -9.42
N SER A 189 -9.60 -11.56 -8.32
CA SER A 189 -9.72 -12.13 -6.97
C SER A 189 -11.08 -12.82 -6.75
N GLY A 190 -12.17 -12.17 -7.19
CA GLY A 190 -13.50 -12.77 -7.13
C GLY A 190 -13.63 -14.03 -8.01
N LEU A 191 -13.09 -13.99 -9.23
CA LEU A 191 -13.08 -15.14 -10.14
C LEU A 191 -12.21 -16.28 -9.60
N SER A 192 -11.06 -15.97 -9.00
CA SER A 192 -10.21 -16.98 -8.34
C SER A 192 -10.97 -17.70 -7.24
N LEU A 193 -11.65 -16.96 -6.37
CA LEU A 193 -12.48 -17.54 -5.31
C LEU A 193 -13.63 -18.41 -5.84
N ALA A 194 -14.20 -18.04 -6.98
CA ALA A 194 -15.33 -18.77 -7.56
C ALA A 194 -14.92 -20.05 -8.27
N PHE A 195 -13.78 -20.04 -8.97
CA PHE A 195 -13.45 -21.07 -9.96
C PHE A 195 -12.16 -21.84 -9.72
N ASP A 196 -11.21 -21.31 -8.91
CA ASP A 196 -9.90 -21.95 -8.74
C ASP A 196 -9.81 -22.82 -7.46
N PHE A 197 -10.88 -22.86 -6.67
CA PHE A 197 -10.95 -23.64 -5.44
C PHE A 197 -12.11 -24.62 -5.47
N ASP A 198 -11.88 -25.84 -5.09
CA ASP A 198 -12.94 -26.79 -4.77
C ASP A 198 -13.62 -26.45 -3.44
N GLU A 199 -14.85 -26.88 -3.22
CA GLU A 199 -15.57 -26.58 -1.97
C GLU A 199 -14.83 -27.10 -0.74
N ALA A 200 -14.13 -28.23 -0.86
CA ALA A 200 -13.36 -28.84 0.21
C ALA A 200 -12.11 -28.02 0.62
N ASP A 201 -11.58 -27.21 -0.31
CA ASP A 201 -10.36 -26.39 -0.08
C ASP A 201 -10.68 -25.01 0.48
N ARG A 202 -11.96 -24.68 0.64
CA ARG A 202 -12.40 -23.36 1.10
C ARG A 202 -12.55 -23.33 2.61
N GLU A 203 -11.50 -22.93 3.30
CA GLU A 203 -11.63 -22.58 4.71
C GLU A 203 -12.37 -21.25 4.87
N GLY A 204 -13.45 -21.26 5.67
CA GLY A 204 -14.13 -20.01 6.06
C GLY A 204 -13.21 -19.14 6.91
N GLY A 205 -13.37 -17.79 6.81
CA GLY A 205 -12.58 -16.88 7.64
C GLY A 205 -12.25 -15.56 6.96
N PHE A 206 -11.39 -14.79 7.64
CA PHE A 206 -10.89 -13.51 7.14
C PHE A 206 -9.43 -13.65 6.68
N TRP A 207 -9.28 -13.97 5.42
CA TRP A 207 -7.99 -14.16 4.77
C TRP A 207 -7.52 -12.91 4.03
N THR A 208 -6.23 -12.83 3.76
CA THR A 208 -5.71 -11.89 2.76
C THR A 208 -5.62 -12.59 1.40
N PRO A 209 -5.67 -11.84 0.28
CA PRO A 209 -5.52 -12.45 -1.04
C PRO A 209 -4.27 -13.32 -1.17
N ALA A 210 -3.14 -12.85 -0.62
CA ALA A 210 -1.88 -13.59 -0.66
C ALA A 210 -1.94 -14.93 0.10
N THR A 211 -2.62 -14.98 1.25
CA THR A 211 -2.67 -16.18 2.08
C THR A 211 -3.70 -17.20 1.63
N LEU A 212 -4.78 -16.75 1.00
CA LEU A 212 -5.83 -17.65 0.53
C LEU A 212 -5.59 -18.10 -0.90
N MET A 213 -5.21 -17.19 -1.80
CA MET A 213 -5.17 -17.45 -3.24
C MET A 213 -3.76 -17.69 -3.77
N GLY A 214 -2.73 -17.08 -3.16
CA GLY A 214 -1.33 -17.30 -3.51
C GLY A 214 -1.06 -17.26 -5.03
N ASP A 215 -0.39 -18.28 -5.53
CA ASP A 215 0.01 -18.40 -6.95
C ASP A 215 -1.18 -18.47 -7.91
N LYS A 216 -2.33 -18.99 -7.48
CA LYS A 216 -3.54 -19.01 -8.31
C LYS A 216 -3.96 -17.61 -8.72
N LEU A 217 -3.92 -16.67 -7.76
CA LEU A 217 -4.22 -15.26 -8.07
C LEU A 217 -3.10 -14.60 -8.89
N ILE A 218 -1.83 -14.87 -8.59
CA ILE A 218 -0.70 -14.32 -9.36
C ILE A 218 -0.84 -14.69 -10.83
N ASN A 219 -1.08 -15.97 -11.15
CA ASN A 219 -1.28 -16.44 -12.52
C ASN A 219 -2.45 -15.72 -13.21
N ARG A 220 -3.59 -15.58 -12.54
CA ARG A 220 -4.72 -14.81 -13.08
C ARG A 220 -4.39 -13.35 -13.34
N LEU A 221 -3.62 -12.72 -12.47
CA LEU A 221 -3.22 -11.31 -12.63
C LEU A 221 -2.28 -11.14 -13.83
N ILE A 222 -1.40 -12.10 -14.08
CA ILE A 222 -0.53 -12.12 -15.26
C ILE A 222 -1.38 -12.32 -16.52
N ASP A 223 -2.21 -13.35 -16.54
CA ASP A 223 -2.94 -13.76 -17.75
C ASP A 223 -4.07 -12.80 -18.15
N HIS A 224 -4.73 -12.15 -17.16
CA HIS A 224 -5.98 -11.43 -17.40
C HIS A 224 -6.00 -9.99 -16.89
N ALA A 225 -5.03 -9.55 -16.10
CA ALA A 225 -5.03 -8.22 -15.53
C ALA A 225 -3.94 -7.29 -16.10
N GLY A 226 -3.03 -7.79 -16.96
CA GLY A 226 -1.92 -7.02 -17.52
C GLY A 226 -0.88 -6.65 -16.46
N MET A 227 -0.67 -7.52 -15.48
CA MET A 227 0.35 -7.40 -14.47
C MET A 227 1.56 -8.28 -14.77
N THR A 228 2.73 -7.90 -14.28
CA THR A 228 3.93 -8.74 -14.29
C THR A 228 4.48 -8.92 -12.88
N PHE A 229 5.15 -10.06 -12.65
CA PHE A 229 5.82 -10.40 -11.41
C PHE A 229 7.17 -11.01 -11.76
N ASP A 230 8.22 -10.19 -11.79
CA ASP A 230 9.53 -10.58 -12.31
C ASP A 230 10.55 -10.67 -11.18
N LEU A 231 11.25 -11.80 -11.07
CA LEU A 231 12.46 -11.95 -10.27
C LEU A 231 13.64 -11.35 -11.04
N LYS A 232 14.48 -10.56 -10.38
CA LYS A 232 15.65 -9.90 -10.95
C LYS A 232 16.97 -10.47 -10.43
#